data_c1aab3c6a08ddd7b638388677fcb8d60
#
_entry.id   c1aab3c6a08ddd7b638388677fcb8d60
#
_cell.length_a   1.000
_cell.length_b   1.000
_cell.length_c   1.000
_cell.angle_alpha   90.00
_cell.angle_beta   90.00
_cell.angle_gamma   90.00
#
_symmetry.space_group_name_H-M   'P 1'
#
loop_
_entity.id
_entity.type
_entity.pdbx_description
1 polymer ?
#
loop_
_entity_poly.entity_id
_entity_poly.type
_entity_poly.pdbx_seq_one_letter_code
_entity_poly.pdbx_strand_id
1 'polypeptide(L)'
;MVSDGDRVAIVLQDDPDPDAMASGIALRTLLGRNKQTTPLFAFKPVTRPENLTMVHLLEIEIQPATTEALHEYDKIAMVDVQPPFFGEKIPRADIAIDHHPGYPGGSAPFEDVRVKYGATATIMTEYLVTADEKISERLATALIYGIRSDTLALSRRVTDVDLQAFTHLTPLANYSMLRQMDRPELPLSFAQILARAMKRCVQ
;
A
#
# COMPACT_ATOMS: atom_id res chain seq x y z
N MET A 1 11.11 3.62 -18.73
CA MET A 1 10.74 2.26 -18.35
C MET A 1 11.79 1.70 -17.41
N VAL A 2 11.45 0.66 -16.63
CA VAL A 2 12.39 -0.06 -15.74
C VAL A 2 13.12 -1.11 -16.57
N SER A 3 14.46 -1.16 -16.46
CA SER A 3 15.32 -2.16 -17.12
C SER A 3 15.72 -3.25 -16.13
N ASP A 4 16.10 -4.43 -16.61
CA ASP A 4 16.41 -5.60 -15.75
C ASP A 4 17.51 -5.34 -14.70
N GLY A 5 18.47 -4.47 -15.00
CA GLY A 5 19.56 -4.09 -14.09
C GLY A 5 19.25 -2.98 -13.10
N ASP A 6 18.13 -2.25 -13.27
CA ASP A 6 17.82 -1.10 -12.43
C ASP A 6 17.53 -1.52 -10.99
N ARG A 7 18.04 -0.80 -10.00
CA ARG A 7 17.58 -0.85 -8.61
C ARG A 7 16.38 0.08 -8.48
N VAL A 8 15.26 -0.44 -7.99
CA VAL A 8 14.00 0.32 -7.88
C VAL A 8 13.63 0.51 -6.41
N ALA A 9 13.47 1.75 -5.97
CA ALA A 9 12.87 2.07 -4.68
C ALA A 9 11.36 2.24 -4.86
N ILE A 10 10.54 1.56 -4.07
CA ILE A 10 9.09 1.80 -4.01
C ILE A 10 8.82 2.62 -2.75
N VAL A 11 8.36 3.86 -2.92
CA VAL A 11 8.07 4.77 -1.82
C VAL A 11 6.57 4.79 -1.55
N LEU A 12 6.22 4.54 -0.29
CA LEU A 12 4.87 4.56 0.25
C LEU A 12 4.63 5.87 1.01
N GLN A 13 3.37 6.20 1.27
CA GLN A 13 3.02 7.33 2.12
C GLN A 13 3.57 7.20 3.56
N ASP A 14 3.58 8.30 4.31
CA ASP A 14 3.92 8.31 5.73
C ASP A 14 2.90 7.49 6.56
N ASP A 15 3.38 6.64 7.48
CA ASP A 15 2.54 5.70 8.23
C ASP A 15 1.67 4.84 7.28
N PRO A 16 2.32 4.04 6.39
CA PRO A 16 1.65 3.33 5.31
C PRO A 16 0.43 2.55 5.76
N ASP A 17 -0.65 2.70 5.03
CA ASP A 17 -1.88 1.95 5.24
C ASP A 17 -1.90 0.65 4.44
N PRO A 18 -2.95 -0.17 4.58
CA PRO A 18 -3.04 -1.46 3.90
C PRO A 18 -3.02 -1.35 2.37
N ASP A 19 -3.60 -0.29 1.79
CA ASP A 19 -3.63 -0.12 0.35
C ASP A 19 -2.24 0.22 -0.21
N ALA A 20 -1.53 1.17 0.40
CA ALA A 20 -0.15 1.50 0.05
C ALA A 20 0.78 0.28 0.14
N MET A 21 0.69 -0.49 1.25
CA MET A 21 1.52 -1.67 1.46
C MET A 21 1.23 -2.78 0.44
N ALA A 22 -0.03 -3.09 0.19
CA ALA A 22 -0.45 -4.10 -0.78
C ALA A 22 -0.03 -3.72 -2.20
N SER A 23 -0.24 -2.46 -2.58
CA SER A 23 0.13 -1.92 -3.89
C SER A 23 1.64 -1.94 -4.13
N GLY A 24 2.43 -1.64 -3.08
CA GLY A 24 3.89 -1.73 -3.16
C GLY A 24 4.40 -3.15 -3.40
N ILE A 25 3.83 -4.15 -2.70
CA ILE A 25 4.16 -5.57 -2.92
C ILE A 25 3.72 -6.01 -4.32
N ALA A 26 2.54 -5.58 -4.76
CA ALA A 26 2.01 -5.90 -6.08
C ALA A 26 2.89 -5.34 -7.20
N LEU A 27 3.32 -4.07 -7.10
CA LEU A 27 4.24 -3.48 -8.07
C LEU A 27 5.56 -4.24 -8.13
N ARG A 28 6.13 -4.59 -6.98
CA ARG A 28 7.35 -5.41 -6.92
C ARG A 28 7.17 -6.76 -7.63
N THR A 29 6.03 -7.41 -7.44
CA THR A 29 5.70 -8.68 -8.10
C THR A 29 5.56 -8.49 -9.60
N LEU A 30 4.83 -7.46 -10.05
CA LEU A 30 4.65 -7.12 -11.45
C LEU A 30 5.97 -6.85 -12.17
N LEU A 31 6.95 -6.26 -11.47
CA LEU A 31 8.29 -6.04 -11.99
C LEU A 31 9.18 -7.30 -11.98
N GLY A 32 8.68 -8.44 -11.52
CA GLY A 32 9.45 -9.69 -11.41
C GLY A 32 10.61 -9.60 -10.42
N ARG A 33 10.49 -8.79 -9.34
CA ARG A 33 11.60 -8.44 -8.47
C ARG A 33 11.40 -8.93 -7.03
N ASN A 34 12.48 -8.86 -6.24
CA ASN A 34 12.49 -9.28 -4.85
C ASN A 34 12.74 -8.09 -3.89
N LYS A 35 12.71 -8.37 -2.58
CA LYS A 35 12.87 -7.35 -1.53
C LYS A 35 14.24 -6.66 -1.53
N GLN A 36 15.29 -7.33 -2.01
CA GLN A 36 16.67 -6.79 -2.04
C GLN A 36 16.87 -5.82 -3.21
N THR A 37 16.27 -6.12 -4.35
CA THR A 37 16.41 -5.30 -5.57
C THR A 37 15.34 -4.21 -5.67
N THR A 38 14.23 -4.38 -4.96
CA THR A 38 13.09 -3.45 -4.98
C THR A 38 12.45 -3.37 -3.59
N PRO A 39 13.13 -2.73 -2.63
CA PRO A 39 12.61 -2.52 -1.28
C PRO A 39 11.46 -1.52 -1.26
N LEU A 40 10.61 -1.64 -0.23
CA LEU A 40 9.61 -0.63 0.12
C LEU A 40 10.21 0.36 1.10
N PHE A 41 9.90 1.64 0.93
CA PHE A 41 10.36 2.74 1.77
C PHE A 41 9.18 3.57 2.30
N ALA A 42 9.33 4.10 3.52
CA ALA A 42 8.45 5.13 4.06
C ALA A 42 9.26 6.09 4.95
N PHE A 43 8.94 7.39 4.95
CA PHE A 43 9.61 8.38 5.81
C PHE A 43 9.16 8.28 7.27
N LYS A 44 7.94 7.78 7.53
CA LYS A 44 7.49 7.46 8.87
C LYS A 44 7.09 5.99 8.98
N PRO A 45 7.36 5.35 10.12
CA PRO A 45 7.03 3.94 10.31
C PRO A 45 5.52 3.72 10.39
N VAL A 46 5.11 2.47 10.16
CA VAL A 46 3.74 2.00 10.45
C VAL A 46 3.49 2.07 11.95
N THR A 47 2.38 2.66 12.36
CA THR A 47 2.04 2.86 13.79
C THR A 47 0.70 2.27 14.20
N ARG A 48 -0.25 2.16 13.29
CA ARG A 48 -1.59 1.65 13.60
C ARG A 48 -1.56 0.15 13.89
N PRO A 49 -2.22 -0.34 14.97
CA PRO A 49 -2.17 -1.75 15.37
C PRO A 49 -2.60 -2.73 14.27
N GLU A 50 -3.66 -2.40 13.52
CA GLU A 50 -4.15 -3.20 12.39
C GLU A 50 -3.11 -3.29 11.27
N ASN A 51 -2.43 -2.18 10.96
CA ASN A 51 -1.39 -2.12 9.93
C ASN A 51 -0.14 -2.88 10.37
N LEU A 52 0.25 -2.78 11.64
CA LEU A 52 1.34 -3.57 12.23
C LEU A 52 1.03 -5.07 12.20
N THR A 53 -0.23 -5.45 12.42
CA THR A 53 -0.66 -6.85 12.31
C THR A 53 -0.52 -7.35 10.88
N MET A 54 -0.89 -6.54 9.88
CA MET A 54 -0.66 -6.84 8.46
C MET A 54 0.82 -7.01 8.15
N VAL A 55 1.66 -6.07 8.60
CA VAL A 55 3.13 -6.12 8.43
C VAL A 55 3.69 -7.43 8.98
N HIS A 56 3.28 -7.82 10.18
CA HIS A 56 3.75 -9.04 10.83
C HIS A 56 3.27 -10.31 10.11
N LEU A 57 1.97 -10.45 9.87
CA LEU A 57 1.38 -11.65 9.26
C LEU A 57 1.83 -11.88 7.82
N LEU A 58 2.04 -10.82 7.06
CA LEU A 58 2.44 -10.89 5.66
C LEU A 58 3.95 -10.68 5.46
N GLU A 59 4.73 -10.58 6.56
CA GLU A 59 6.20 -10.39 6.54
C GLU A 59 6.62 -9.23 5.60
N ILE A 60 5.92 -8.10 5.73
CA ILE A 60 6.19 -6.91 4.92
C ILE A 60 7.39 -6.18 5.51
N GLU A 61 8.43 -5.98 4.72
CA GLU A 61 9.60 -5.21 5.11
C GLU A 61 9.51 -3.81 4.50
N ILE A 62 9.46 -2.79 5.35
CA ILE A 62 9.47 -1.38 4.96
C ILE A 62 10.71 -0.74 5.60
N GLN A 63 11.56 -0.16 4.78
CA GLN A 63 12.80 0.51 5.22
C GLN A 63 12.53 1.99 5.51
N PRO A 64 13.25 2.61 6.47
CA PRO A 64 13.21 4.05 6.66
C PRO A 64 13.72 4.76 5.41
N ALA A 65 12.92 5.67 4.86
CA ALA A 65 13.33 6.50 3.74
C ALA A 65 14.15 7.71 4.22
N THR A 66 15.24 8.00 3.50
CA THR A 66 15.89 9.30 3.51
C THR A 66 16.14 9.74 2.08
N THR A 67 16.26 11.03 1.83
CA THR A 67 16.55 11.55 0.49
C THR A 67 17.86 10.96 -0.04
N GLU A 68 18.88 10.85 0.81
CA GLU A 68 20.18 10.28 0.47
C GLU A 68 20.08 8.82 0.06
N ALA A 69 19.34 8.00 0.83
CA ALA A 69 19.14 6.59 0.50
C ALA A 69 18.43 6.41 -0.85
N LEU A 70 17.45 7.28 -1.15
CA LEU A 70 16.72 7.21 -2.41
C LEU A 70 17.57 7.57 -3.62
N HIS A 71 18.62 8.40 -3.46
CA HIS A 71 19.57 8.70 -4.53
C HIS A 71 20.40 7.49 -4.99
N GLU A 72 20.48 6.43 -4.19
CA GLU A 72 21.20 5.20 -4.55
C GLU A 72 20.43 4.30 -5.53
N TYR A 73 19.17 4.62 -5.83
CA TYR A 73 18.32 3.83 -6.71
C TYR A 73 18.23 4.44 -8.11
N ASP A 74 18.20 3.58 -9.12
CA ASP A 74 18.12 4.00 -10.52
C ASP A 74 16.73 4.50 -10.87
N LYS A 75 15.69 3.96 -10.20
CA LYS A 75 14.29 4.31 -10.37
C LYS A 75 13.58 4.45 -9.03
N ILE A 76 12.70 5.43 -8.95
CA ILE A 76 11.80 5.63 -7.82
C ILE A 76 10.35 5.48 -8.30
N ALA A 77 9.66 4.50 -7.74
CA ALA A 77 8.23 4.29 -7.95
C ALA A 77 7.46 4.73 -6.70
N MET A 78 6.34 5.37 -6.90
CA MET A 78 5.41 5.76 -5.84
C MET A 78 4.08 5.07 -6.08
N VAL A 79 3.52 4.47 -5.05
CA VAL A 79 2.20 3.83 -5.11
C VAL A 79 1.34 4.32 -3.96
N ASP A 80 0.08 4.58 -4.26
CA ASP A 80 -0.91 5.11 -3.34
C ASP A 80 -0.54 6.50 -2.78
N VAL A 81 0.36 7.18 -3.46
CA VAL A 81 0.81 8.53 -3.15
C VAL A 81 1.46 9.15 -4.40
N GLN A 82 1.37 10.47 -4.53
CA GLN A 82 1.93 11.21 -5.66
C GLN A 82 3.13 12.06 -5.24
N PRO A 83 4.08 12.36 -6.15
CA PRO A 83 5.33 13.07 -5.86
C PRO A 83 5.18 14.34 -5.00
N PRO A 84 4.24 15.24 -5.25
CA PRO A 84 4.10 16.48 -4.48
C PRO A 84 3.82 16.29 -2.99
N PHE A 85 3.35 15.11 -2.57
CA PHE A 85 3.10 14.82 -1.15
C PHE A 85 4.35 14.99 -0.28
N PHE A 86 5.52 14.63 -0.79
CA PHE A 86 6.77 14.69 -0.04
C PHE A 86 7.61 15.95 -0.32
N GLY A 87 7.22 16.77 -1.31
CA GLY A 87 7.98 17.93 -1.73
C GLY A 87 9.41 17.53 -2.14
N GLU A 88 10.40 18.28 -1.66
CA GLU A 88 11.82 18.09 -2.01
C GLU A 88 12.46 16.81 -1.42
N LYS A 89 11.77 16.06 -0.56
CA LYS A 89 12.31 14.80 0.00
C LYS A 89 12.46 13.71 -1.05
N ILE A 90 11.67 13.76 -2.10
CA ILE A 90 11.77 12.82 -3.22
C ILE A 90 12.63 13.46 -4.32
N PRO A 91 13.83 12.91 -4.61
CA PRO A 91 14.75 13.52 -5.57
C PRO A 91 14.20 13.48 -7.01
N ARG A 92 13.41 12.47 -7.33
CA ARG A 92 12.64 12.29 -8.57
C ARG A 92 11.57 11.24 -8.33
N ALA A 93 10.58 11.16 -9.22
CA ALA A 93 9.69 10.01 -9.32
C ALA A 93 9.66 9.56 -10.79
N ASP A 94 9.87 8.28 -11.03
CA ASP A 94 9.84 7.69 -12.37
C ASP A 94 8.49 7.05 -12.67
N ILE A 95 7.80 6.55 -11.63
CA ILE A 95 6.50 5.88 -11.70
C ILE A 95 5.61 6.43 -10.58
N ALA A 96 4.36 6.77 -10.90
CA ALA A 96 3.32 7.08 -9.92
C ALA A 96 2.03 6.33 -10.28
N ILE A 97 1.53 5.51 -9.37
CA ILE A 97 0.27 4.78 -9.51
C ILE A 97 -0.57 5.08 -8.28
N ASP A 98 -1.76 5.68 -8.48
CA ASP A 98 -2.56 6.20 -7.36
C ASP A 98 -4.04 6.26 -7.71
N HIS A 99 -4.89 6.31 -6.70
CA HIS A 99 -6.33 6.55 -6.85
C HIS A 99 -6.80 7.86 -6.21
N HIS A 100 -5.92 8.59 -5.55
CA HIS A 100 -6.25 9.89 -4.96
C HIS A 100 -6.36 11.00 -6.02
N PRO A 101 -7.10 12.09 -5.73
CA PRO A 101 -7.10 13.25 -6.60
C PRO A 101 -5.69 13.77 -6.88
N GLY A 102 -5.43 14.15 -8.14
CA GLY A 102 -4.11 14.62 -8.56
C GLY A 102 -3.66 15.90 -7.86
N TYR A 103 -2.35 16.01 -7.65
CA TYR A 103 -1.72 17.21 -7.12
C TYR A 103 -1.20 18.10 -8.27
N PRO A 104 -1.47 19.41 -8.25
CA PRO A 104 -0.89 20.33 -9.24
C PRO A 104 0.66 20.27 -9.19
N GLY A 105 1.28 20.10 -10.34
CA GLY A 105 2.72 20.28 -10.53
C GLY A 105 3.61 19.06 -10.28
N GLY A 106 3.05 17.87 -10.07
CA GLY A 106 3.84 16.66 -9.93
C GLY A 106 3.44 15.59 -10.92
N SER A 107 4.30 15.24 -11.87
CA SER A 107 4.12 14.08 -12.73
C SER A 107 5.39 13.25 -12.75
N ALA A 108 5.21 11.92 -12.72
CA ALA A 108 6.25 10.99 -13.07
C ALA A 108 6.20 10.72 -14.58
N PRO A 109 7.30 10.32 -15.24
CA PRO A 109 7.31 9.89 -16.63
C PRO A 109 6.30 8.78 -16.94
N PHE A 110 6.02 7.90 -15.99
CA PHE A 110 4.87 7.01 -16.01
C PHE A 110 3.93 7.39 -14.88
N GLU A 111 2.72 7.81 -15.25
CA GLU A 111 1.68 8.19 -14.29
C GLU A 111 0.36 7.50 -14.65
N ASP A 112 -0.23 6.81 -13.66
CA ASP A 112 -1.57 6.24 -13.77
C ASP A 112 -2.37 6.58 -12.50
N VAL A 113 -3.12 7.68 -12.56
CA VAL A 113 -3.95 8.16 -11.45
C VAL A 113 -5.42 7.98 -11.78
N ARG A 114 -6.09 7.06 -11.07
CA ARG A 114 -7.47 6.66 -11.36
C ARG A 114 -8.42 7.02 -10.22
N VAL A 115 -8.75 8.27 -10.09
CA VAL A 115 -9.57 8.85 -8.99
C VAL A 115 -10.97 8.24 -8.80
N LYS A 116 -11.45 7.47 -9.76
CA LYS A 116 -12.74 6.77 -9.66
C LYS A 116 -12.62 5.40 -8.99
N TYR A 117 -11.43 4.82 -8.91
CA TYR A 117 -11.20 3.52 -8.29
C TYR A 117 -11.26 3.66 -6.77
N GLY A 118 -11.76 2.65 -6.10
CA GLY A 118 -11.90 2.63 -4.65
C GLY A 118 -10.59 2.45 -3.90
N ALA A 119 -9.55 1.90 -4.59
CA ALA A 119 -8.24 1.61 -4.02
C ALA A 119 -7.17 1.52 -5.11
N THR A 120 -5.92 1.84 -4.79
CA THR A 120 -4.76 1.58 -5.65
C THR A 120 -4.52 0.08 -5.81
N ALA A 121 -4.82 -0.73 -4.79
CA ALA A 121 -4.79 -2.20 -4.86
C ALA A 121 -5.71 -2.77 -5.95
N THR A 122 -6.81 -2.08 -6.29
CA THR A 122 -7.66 -2.43 -7.44
C THR A 122 -6.91 -2.25 -8.74
N ILE A 123 -6.21 -1.11 -8.93
CA ILE A 123 -5.39 -0.84 -10.12
C ILE A 123 -4.30 -1.90 -10.26
N MET A 124 -3.61 -2.20 -9.16
CA MET A 124 -2.54 -3.20 -9.15
C MET A 124 -3.05 -4.61 -9.43
N THR A 125 -4.26 -4.96 -8.98
CA THR A 125 -4.90 -6.24 -9.30
C THR A 125 -5.17 -6.35 -10.80
N GLU A 126 -5.69 -5.28 -11.43
CA GLU A 126 -5.93 -5.21 -12.86
C GLU A 126 -4.62 -5.41 -13.66
N TYR A 127 -3.53 -4.78 -13.23
CA TYR A 127 -2.22 -4.97 -13.86
C TYR A 127 -1.71 -6.41 -13.75
N LEU A 128 -1.77 -7.01 -12.56
CA LEU A 128 -1.33 -8.40 -12.35
C LEU A 128 -2.13 -9.38 -13.21
N VAL A 129 -3.44 -9.21 -13.26
CA VAL A 129 -4.33 -10.06 -14.09
C VAL A 129 -4.05 -9.86 -15.58
N THR A 130 -3.87 -8.62 -16.03
CA THR A 130 -3.58 -8.31 -17.43
C THR A 130 -2.22 -8.84 -17.88
N ALA A 131 -1.24 -8.84 -16.98
CA ALA A 131 0.09 -9.37 -17.23
C ALA A 131 0.18 -10.90 -17.07
N ASP A 132 -0.91 -11.58 -16.74
CA ASP A 132 -0.97 -13.02 -16.43
C ASP A 132 0.02 -13.43 -15.31
N GLU A 133 0.25 -12.51 -14.36
CA GLU A 133 1.14 -12.75 -13.23
C GLU A 133 0.49 -13.62 -12.15
N LYS A 134 1.26 -14.58 -11.63
CA LYS A 134 0.77 -15.46 -10.56
C LYS A 134 0.59 -14.69 -9.26
N ILE A 135 -0.64 -14.53 -8.82
CA ILE A 135 -0.97 -13.93 -7.52
C ILE A 135 -0.88 -15.00 -6.42
N SER A 136 0.10 -14.85 -5.52
CA SER A 136 0.24 -15.75 -4.37
C SER A 136 -0.84 -15.50 -3.33
N GLU A 137 -1.13 -16.49 -2.46
CA GLU A 137 -2.08 -16.36 -1.35
C GLU A 137 -1.77 -15.11 -0.49
N ARG A 138 -0.49 -14.88 -0.18
CA ARG A 138 -0.05 -13.73 0.61
C ARG A 138 -0.36 -12.39 -0.09
N LEU A 139 -0.08 -12.30 -1.39
CA LEU A 139 -0.36 -11.10 -2.18
C LEU A 139 -1.87 -10.87 -2.35
N ALA A 140 -2.65 -11.91 -2.62
CA ALA A 140 -4.11 -11.82 -2.69
C ALA A 140 -4.71 -11.35 -1.36
N THR A 141 -4.19 -11.84 -0.24
CA THR A 141 -4.60 -11.43 1.11
C THR A 141 -4.29 -9.95 1.35
N ALA A 142 -3.10 -9.48 0.95
CA ALA A 142 -2.72 -8.08 1.05
C ALA A 142 -3.65 -7.18 0.22
N LEU A 143 -3.85 -7.53 -1.05
CA LEU A 143 -4.69 -6.75 -1.98
C LEU A 143 -6.15 -6.67 -1.53
N ILE A 144 -6.74 -7.79 -1.09
CA ILE A 144 -8.10 -7.77 -0.51
C ILE A 144 -8.17 -6.86 0.72
N TYR A 145 -7.17 -6.91 1.59
CA TYR A 145 -7.17 -6.08 2.79
C TYR A 145 -7.01 -4.60 2.43
N GLY A 146 -6.17 -4.25 1.45
CA GLY A 146 -6.06 -2.88 0.89
C GLY A 146 -7.39 -2.38 0.34
N ILE A 147 -8.03 -3.13 -0.57
CA ILE A 147 -9.34 -2.77 -1.14
C ILE A 147 -10.38 -2.57 -0.04
N ARG A 148 -10.44 -3.48 0.97
CA ARG A 148 -11.38 -3.37 2.08
C ARG A 148 -11.13 -2.16 2.97
N SER A 149 -9.87 -1.82 3.21
CA SER A 149 -9.48 -0.66 4.02
C SER A 149 -10.03 0.62 3.41
N ASP A 150 -9.76 0.87 2.15
CA ASP A 150 -10.09 2.12 1.48
C ASP A 150 -11.56 2.26 1.12
N THR A 151 -12.20 1.14 0.85
CA THR A 151 -13.63 1.10 0.52
C THR A 151 -14.53 0.89 1.75
N LEU A 152 -14.00 0.90 2.98
CA LEU A 152 -14.73 0.54 4.20
C LEU A 152 -15.53 -0.77 4.02
N ALA A 153 -14.81 -1.84 3.70
CA ALA A 153 -15.38 -3.16 3.42
C ALA A 153 -16.44 -3.14 2.32
N LEU A 154 -16.15 -2.45 1.21
CA LEU A 154 -17.01 -2.29 0.03
C LEU A 154 -18.30 -1.49 0.30
N SER A 155 -18.31 -0.61 1.30
CA SER A 155 -19.47 0.23 1.64
C SER A 155 -19.31 1.69 1.20
N ARG A 156 -18.12 2.11 0.73
CA ARG A 156 -17.82 3.50 0.33
C ARG A 156 -16.96 3.55 -0.94
N ARG A 157 -17.34 4.41 -1.89
CA ARG A 157 -16.57 4.68 -3.13
C ARG A 157 -16.20 3.42 -3.91
N VAL A 158 -17.11 2.46 -3.99
CA VAL A 158 -16.91 1.20 -4.70
C VAL A 158 -17.39 1.34 -6.13
N THR A 159 -16.60 0.84 -7.06
CA THR A 159 -16.94 0.70 -8.48
C THR A 159 -17.07 -0.76 -8.87
N ASP A 160 -17.60 -1.03 -10.07
CA ASP A 160 -17.67 -2.40 -10.61
C ASP A 160 -16.28 -3.02 -10.75
N VAL A 161 -15.23 -2.21 -11.00
CA VAL A 161 -13.85 -2.68 -11.11
C VAL A 161 -13.32 -3.15 -9.76
N ASP A 162 -13.63 -2.43 -8.66
CA ASP A 162 -13.27 -2.85 -7.31
C ASP A 162 -13.92 -4.19 -6.95
N LEU A 163 -15.20 -4.37 -7.31
CA LEU A 163 -15.93 -5.62 -7.10
C LEU A 163 -15.34 -6.77 -7.93
N GLN A 164 -14.93 -6.52 -9.16
CA GLN A 164 -14.28 -7.52 -10.02
C GLN A 164 -12.92 -7.94 -9.44
N ALA A 165 -12.08 -6.97 -9.05
CA ALA A 165 -10.79 -7.24 -8.40
C ALA A 165 -10.99 -8.04 -7.11
N PHE A 166 -11.90 -7.62 -6.25
CA PHE A 166 -12.22 -8.32 -5.01
C PHE A 166 -12.70 -9.76 -5.26
N THR A 167 -13.59 -9.96 -6.24
CA THR A 167 -14.11 -11.29 -6.60
C THR A 167 -13.01 -12.19 -7.13
N HIS A 168 -12.10 -11.66 -7.95
CA HIS A 168 -10.96 -12.41 -8.49
C HIS A 168 -9.99 -12.87 -7.38
N LEU A 169 -9.71 -12.00 -6.42
CA LEU A 169 -8.78 -12.28 -5.31
C LEU A 169 -9.37 -13.19 -4.24
N THR A 170 -10.71 -13.20 -4.08
CA THR A 170 -11.43 -13.95 -3.03
C THR A 170 -11.02 -15.43 -2.92
N PRO A 171 -10.97 -16.24 -3.99
CA PRO A 171 -10.59 -17.66 -3.88
C PRO A 171 -9.09 -17.87 -3.59
N LEU A 172 -8.25 -16.84 -3.74
CA LEU A 172 -6.80 -16.91 -3.57
C LEU A 172 -6.35 -16.50 -2.17
N ALA A 173 -7.16 -15.76 -1.41
CA ALA A 173 -6.77 -15.12 -0.18
C ALA A 173 -6.92 -15.99 1.07
N ASN A 174 -6.10 -15.71 2.10
CA ASN A 174 -6.17 -16.35 3.41
C ASN A 174 -7.11 -15.61 4.37
N TYR A 175 -8.32 -16.09 4.50
CA TYR A 175 -9.34 -15.48 5.37
C TYR A 175 -9.04 -15.59 6.86
N SER A 176 -8.17 -16.51 7.28
CA SER A 176 -7.71 -16.56 8.67
C SER A 176 -6.83 -15.34 9.00
N MET A 177 -5.91 -15.00 8.10
CA MET A 177 -5.09 -13.79 8.24
C MET A 177 -5.93 -12.52 8.19
N LEU A 178 -6.89 -12.42 7.26
CA LEU A 178 -7.80 -11.26 7.17
C LEU A 178 -8.55 -11.04 8.49
N ARG A 179 -9.08 -12.10 9.11
CA ARG A 179 -9.76 -11.99 10.41
C ARG A 179 -8.83 -11.55 11.54
N GLN A 180 -7.56 -11.93 11.51
CA GLN A 180 -6.57 -11.48 12.50
C GLN A 180 -6.22 -9.99 12.32
N MET A 181 -6.12 -9.51 11.08
CA MET A 181 -5.91 -8.09 10.79
C MET A 181 -7.13 -7.24 11.22
N ASP A 182 -8.35 -7.75 11.01
CA ASP A 182 -9.59 -7.07 11.44
C ASP A 182 -9.71 -6.98 12.98
N ARG A 183 -8.96 -7.80 13.72
CA ARG A 183 -8.99 -7.86 15.20
C ARG A 183 -7.58 -7.85 15.76
N PRO A 184 -6.85 -6.74 15.61
CA PRO A 184 -5.48 -6.64 16.10
C PRO A 184 -5.43 -6.75 17.62
N GLU A 185 -4.32 -7.30 18.12
CA GLU A 185 -4.03 -7.24 19.55
C GLU A 185 -3.73 -5.78 19.93
N LEU A 186 -4.56 -5.24 20.83
CA LEU A 186 -4.39 -3.88 21.30
C LEU A 186 -3.47 -3.84 22.52
N PRO A 187 -2.43 -3.00 22.53
CA PRO A 187 -1.59 -2.81 23.71
C PRO A 187 -2.41 -2.39 24.94
N LEU A 188 -2.04 -2.85 26.13
CA LEU A 188 -2.72 -2.46 27.38
C LEU A 188 -2.78 -0.94 27.56
N SER A 189 -1.75 -0.22 27.11
CA SER A 189 -1.71 1.23 27.11
C SER A 189 -2.88 1.86 26.32
N PHE A 190 -3.28 1.25 25.20
CA PHE A 190 -4.43 1.71 24.41
C PHE A 190 -5.73 1.56 25.22
N ALA A 191 -5.95 0.40 25.85
CA ALA A 191 -7.12 0.19 26.70
C ALA A 191 -7.16 1.20 27.88
N GLN A 192 -6.01 1.52 28.45
CA GLN A 192 -5.90 2.55 29.52
C GLN A 192 -6.23 3.95 29.02
N ILE A 193 -5.80 4.32 27.80
CA ILE A 193 -6.14 5.62 27.19
C ILE A 193 -7.64 5.70 26.92
N LEU A 194 -8.22 4.64 26.36
CA LEU A 194 -9.67 4.55 26.07
C LEU A 194 -10.48 4.67 27.36
N ALA A 195 -10.11 3.95 28.40
CA ALA A 195 -10.79 4.03 29.71
C ALA A 195 -10.73 5.47 30.31
N ARG A 196 -9.59 6.17 30.16
CA ARG A 196 -9.47 7.59 30.59
C ARG A 196 -10.35 8.53 29.75
N ALA A 197 -10.38 8.34 28.44
CA ALA A 197 -11.24 9.11 27.55
C ALA A 197 -12.73 8.94 27.90
N MET A 198 -13.18 7.68 28.07
CA MET A 198 -14.57 7.37 28.45
C MET A 198 -14.97 8.03 29.78
N LYS A 199 -14.08 8.01 30.80
CA LYS A 199 -14.35 8.70 32.08
C LYS A 199 -14.55 10.20 31.93
N ARG A 200 -13.91 10.84 30.94
CA ARG A 200 -14.06 12.28 30.68
C ARG A 200 -15.33 12.62 29.89
N CYS A 201 -15.87 11.67 29.13
CA CYS A 201 -17.10 11.90 28.36
C CYS A 201 -18.39 11.78 29.20
N VAL A 202 -18.29 11.29 30.45
CA VAL A 202 -19.44 11.07 31.35
C VAL A 202 -19.57 12.21 32.39
N GLN A 203 -18.73 13.21 32.35
CA GLN A 203 -18.83 14.47 33.12
C GLN A 203 -19.35 15.57 32.22
#